data_9f78865cb518d6f251b73d20349e98b7
#
_entry.id   9f78865cb518d6f251b73d20349e98b7
#
_cell.length_a   1.000
_cell.length_b   1.000
_cell.length_c   1.000
_cell.angle_alpha   90.00
_cell.angle_beta   90.00
_cell.angle_gamma   90.00
#
_symmetry.space_group_name_H-M   'P 1'
#
loop_
_entity.id
_entity.type
_entity.pdbx_description
1 polymer ?
#
loop_
_entity_poly.entity_id
_entity_poly.type
_entity_poly.pdbx_seq_one_letter_code
_entity_poly.pdbx_strand_id
1 'polypeptide(L)'
;MIIHNVGYNHCHDADFFIDRPDGSGDYLLLVLKTDTIFTLDGKDTIVPKNSFFLYKKGTPQYYRCLPMNTFSNDWVHFLFEDNEEMEVLSLGLQYNVPVTLDNILFLSFCIKSIASETYSNNKNKQSSIKNYMMLIFNKVSEKMAQTNPMSFDNSYEMLSTIRNKIYSHPFEQRNVDQTAHEIRMSKSNFQHLYKKYFNVSFTNDLINSRIEYAKMLLSNTNLSIIDISKQCGYNHYAHFERQFKSLTEYSPLEYKKITVASQ
;
A
#
# COMPACT_ATOMS: atom_id res chain seq x y z
N MET A 1 0.94 3.09 22.05
CA MET A 1 1.27 1.63 21.97
C MET A 1 2.68 1.41 22.43
N ILE A 2 2.89 0.51 23.38
CA ILE A 2 4.21 0.15 23.92
C ILE A 2 4.63 -1.17 23.28
N ILE A 3 5.74 -1.20 22.57
CA ILE A 3 6.31 -2.41 22.00
C ILE A 3 7.17 -3.10 23.05
N HIS A 4 6.83 -4.34 23.37
CA HIS A 4 7.61 -5.19 24.29
C HIS A 4 8.72 -5.90 23.54
N ASN A 5 8.40 -6.45 22.38
CA ASN A 5 9.36 -7.15 21.54
C ASN A 5 8.88 -7.21 20.08
N VAL A 6 9.80 -7.32 19.13
CA VAL A 6 9.48 -7.33 17.70
C VAL A 6 10.48 -8.21 16.95
N GLY A 7 9.96 -9.00 16.02
CA GLY A 7 10.75 -9.84 15.14
C GLY A 7 10.38 -9.65 13.68
N TYR A 8 11.40 -9.43 12.86
CA TYR A 8 11.25 -9.31 11.42
C TYR A 8 11.96 -10.46 10.72
N ASN A 9 11.26 -11.13 9.81
CA ASN A 9 11.78 -12.21 8.98
C ASN A 9 12.39 -13.37 9.81
N HIS A 10 11.72 -13.73 10.91
CA HIS A 10 12.13 -14.87 11.72
C HIS A 10 11.81 -16.17 10.97
N CYS A 11 12.77 -17.08 11.00
CA CYS A 11 12.65 -18.43 10.46
C CYS A 11 12.98 -19.44 11.54
N HIS A 12 12.20 -20.51 11.60
CA HIS A 12 12.38 -21.63 12.51
C HIS A 12 12.28 -22.95 11.75
N ASP A 13 12.92 -23.98 12.29
CA ASP A 13 12.91 -25.33 11.73
C ASP A 13 11.55 -26.03 11.87
N ALA A 14 11.44 -27.20 11.26
CA ALA A 14 10.18 -27.94 11.11
C ALA A 14 9.56 -28.47 12.41
N ASP A 15 10.28 -28.43 13.52
CA ASP A 15 9.84 -28.81 14.85
C ASP A 15 9.31 -27.62 15.69
N PHE A 16 9.30 -26.43 15.13
CA PHE A 16 8.84 -25.23 15.82
C PHE A 16 7.36 -25.31 16.22
N PHE A 17 7.10 -25.03 17.49
CA PHE A 17 5.75 -24.86 18.00
C PHE A 17 5.71 -23.78 19.11
N ILE A 18 4.56 -23.19 19.28
CA ILE A 18 4.22 -22.34 20.42
C ILE A 18 3.06 -23.01 21.15
N ASP A 19 3.27 -23.19 22.44
CA ASP A 19 2.28 -23.71 23.39
C ASP A 19 2.26 -22.79 24.63
N ARG A 20 1.30 -21.87 24.67
CA ARG A 20 1.15 -20.89 25.74
C ARG A 20 -0.30 -20.87 26.21
N PRO A 21 -0.67 -21.72 27.18
CA PRO A 21 -2.06 -21.82 27.66
C PRO A 21 -2.61 -20.51 28.24
N ASP A 22 -1.74 -19.68 28.85
CA ASP A 22 -2.11 -18.39 29.44
C ASP A 22 -1.80 -17.19 28.52
N GLY A 23 -1.41 -17.44 27.26
CA GLY A 23 -0.97 -16.43 26.31
C GLY A 23 0.41 -15.84 26.64
N SER A 24 0.75 -14.73 26.01
CA SER A 24 2.05 -14.04 26.18
C SER A 24 2.03 -12.90 27.22
N GLY A 25 0.87 -12.61 27.82
CA GLY A 25 0.73 -11.50 28.76
C GLY A 25 0.54 -10.11 28.10
N ASP A 26 0.59 -10.05 26.79
CA ASP A 26 0.41 -8.88 25.94
C ASP A 26 -0.39 -9.22 24.68
N TYR A 27 -0.59 -8.24 23.79
CA TYR A 27 -1.15 -8.49 22.46
C TYR A 27 -0.03 -8.97 21.53
N LEU A 28 -0.35 -9.94 20.67
CA LEU A 28 0.60 -10.45 19.69
C LEU A 28 0.03 -10.32 18.28
N LEU A 29 0.72 -9.54 17.47
CA LEU A 29 0.48 -9.43 16.03
C LEU A 29 1.42 -10.37 15.30
N LEU A 30 0.88 -11.21 14.40
CA LEU A 30 1.63 -12.10 13.53
C LEU A 30 1.33 -11.78 12.06
N VAL A 31 2.36 -11.80 11.22
CA VAL A 31 2.26 -11.83 9.75
C VAL A 31 2.96 -13.09 9.27
N LEU A 32 2.17 -14.04 8.78
CA LEU A 32 2.64 -15.37 8.39
C LEU A 32 3.23 -15.36 6.99
N LYS A 33 4.43 -15.92 6.84
CA LYS A 33 5.13 -16.10 5.56
C LYS A 33 5.07 -17.53 5.04
N THR A 34 4.69 -18.47 5.91
CA THR A 34 4.48 -19.89 5.60
C THR A 34 3.12 -20.33 6.09
N ASP A 35 2.56 -21.38 5.49
CA ASP A 35 1.34 -22.01 6.00
C ASP A 35 1.60 -22.54 7.40
N THR A 36 0.65 -22.34 8.31
CA THR A 36 0.82 -22.57 9.75
C THR A 36 -0.42 -23.27 10.32
N ILE A 37 -0.24 -24.26 11.17
CA ILE A 37 -1.35 -24.88 11.91
C ILE A 37 -1.58 -24.07 13.18
N PHE A 38 -2.79 -23.54 13.34
CA PHE A 38 -3.29 -22.93 14.57
C PHE A 38 -4.31 -23.86 15.23
N THR A 39 -4.25 -23.98 16.55
CA THR A 39 -5.35 -24.61 17.30
C THR A 39 -6.28 -23.49 17.78
N LEU A 40 -7.42 -23.34 17.08
CA LEU A 40 -8.44 -22.34 17.37
C LEU A 40 -9.69 -23.06 17.89
N ASP A 41 -10.19 -22.65 19.05
CA ASP A 41 -11.34 -23.30 19.72
C ASP A 41 -11.20 -24.83 19.84
N GLY A 42 -9.99 -25.29 20.15
CA GLY A 42 -9.66 -26.72 20.31
C GLY A 42 -9.57 -27.50 18.99
N LYS A 43 -9.59 -26.84 17.83
CA LYS A 43 -9.49 -27.45 16.50
C LYS A 43 -8.26 -26.96 15.76
N ASP A 44 -7.53 -27.89 15.17
CA ASP A 44 -6.43 -27.57 14.27
C ASP A 44 -6.97 -27.02 12.95
N THR A 45 -6.49 -25.85 12.58
CA THR A 45 -6.86 -25.13 11.37
C THR A 45 -5.59 -24.69 10.67
N ILE A 46 -5.47 -24.98 9.37
CA ILE A 46 -4.36 -24.48 8.55
C ILE A 46 -4.68 -23.04 8.17
N VAL A 47 -3.85 -22.12 8.63
CA VAL A 47 -3.87 -20.71 8.25
C VAL A 47 -2.84 -20.51 7.13
N PRO A 48 -3.23 -20.06 5.93
CA PRO A 48 -2.32 -19.95 4.81
C PRO A 48 -1.28 -18.86 5.03
N LYS A 49 -0.16 -18.96 4.32
CA LYS A 49 0.80 -17.85 4.20
C LYS A 49 0.11 -16.57 3.72
N ASN A 50 0.77 -15.43 3.93
CA ASN A 50 0.20 -14.12 3.68
C ASN A 50 -1.01 -13.80 4.58
N SER A 51 -1.09 -14.39 5.75
CA SER A 51 -2.15 -14.08 6.72
C SER A 51 -1.63 -13.19 7.85
N PHE A 52 -2.49 -12.27 8.25
CA PHE A 52 -2.39 -11.49 9.49
C PHE A 52 -3.19 -12.19 10.59
N PHE A 53 -2.66 -12.17 11.80
CA PHE A 53 -3.35 -12.66 12.99
C PHE A 53 -3.07 -11.75 14.19
N LEU A 54 -4.11 -11.43 14.96
CA LEU A 54 -3.98 -10.59 16.16
C LEU A 54 -4.52 -11.35 17.38
N TYR A 55 -3.61 -11.83 18.22
CA TYR A 55 -3.97 -12.41 19.50
C TYR A 55 -4.35 -11.33 20.51
N LYS A 56 -5.48 -11.52 21.17
CA LYS A 56 -5.84 -10.73 22.35
C LYS A 56 -4.98 -11.10 23.54
N LYS A 57 -4.62 -10.13 24.36
CA LYS A 57 -3.95 -10.34 25.64
C LYS A 57 -4.68 -11.38 26.49
N GLY A 58 -3.95 -12.35 27.05
CA GLY A 58 -4.48 -13.40 27.89
C GLY A 58 -5.23 -14.53 27.16
N THR A 59 -5.18 -14.55 25.82
CA THR A 59 -5.73 -15.67 25.03
C THR A 59 -4.68 -16.76 24.87
N PRO A 60 -5.05 -18.06 24.99
CA PRO A 60 -4.14 -19.16 24.67
C PRO A 60 -3.56 -19.07 23.26
N GLN A 61 -2.28 -19.37 23.13
CA GLN A 61 -1.56 -19.31 21.86
C GLN A 61 -0.99 -20.69 21.52
N TYR A 62 -1.61 -21.34 20.54
CA TYR A 62 -1.19 -22.66 20.04
C TYR A 62 -1.02 -22.59 18.53
N TYR A 63 0.23 -22.62 18.06
CA TYR A 63 0.51 -22.71 16.62
C TYR A 63 1.84 -23.39 16.35
N ARG A 64 1.94 -24.05 15.20
CA ARG A 64 3.10 -24.86 14.82
C ARG A 64 3.30 -24.93 13.32
N CYS A 65 4.50 -25.34 12.92
CA CYS A 65 4.80 -25.65 11.52
C CYS A 65 3.87 -26.73 10.96
N LEU A 66 3.65 -26.68 9.64
CA LEU A 66 3.21 -27.90 8.94
C LEU A 66 4.36 -28.92 8.95
N PRO A 67 4.04 -30.24 8.98
CA PRO A 67 5.05 -31.29 8.91
C PRO A 67 6.00 -31.08 7.73
N MET A 68 7.30 -31.23 7.97
CA MET A 68 8.40 -31.09 6.99
C MET A 68 8.55 -29.67 6.36
N ASN A 69 7.89 -28.65 6.91
CA ASN A 69 8.02 -27.27 6.46
C ASN A 69 8.74 -26.43 7.53
N THR A 70 9.35 -25.35 7.12
CA THR A 70 9.86 -24.31 8.04
C THR A 70 8.74 -23.35 8.43
N PHE A 71 8.89 -22.71 9.59
CA PHE A 71 8.00 -21.63 10.01
C PHE A 71 8.69 -20.29 9.80
N SER A 72 8.03 -19.38 9.09
CA SER A 72 8.55 -18.03 8.90
C SER A 72 7.44 -16.99 9.12
N ASN A 73 7.76 -15.95 9.89
CA ASN A 73 6.83 -14.89 10.23
C ASN A 73 7.53 -13.57 10.56
N ASP A 74 6.75 -12.51 10.61
CA ASP A 74 7.05 -11.28 11.33
C ASP A 74 6.09 -11.19 12.51
N TRP A 75 6.52 -10.59 13.62
CA TRP A 75 5.69 -10.50 14.81
C TRP A 75 5.99 -9.26 15.65
N VAL A 76 4.97 -8.81 16.39
CA VAL A 76 5.07 -7.70 17.34
C VAL A 76 4.31 -8.04 18.61
N HIS A 77 4.99 -8.08 19.75
CA HIS A 77 4.42 -8.10 21.08
C HIS A 77 4.25 -6.67 21.61
N PHE A 78 3.04 -6.28 22.02
CA PHE A 78 2.77 -4.90 22.40
C PHE A 78 1.62 -4.75 23.40
N LEU A 79 1.51 -3.57 24.00
CA LEU A 79 0.33 -3.15 24.76
C LEU A 79 -0.27 -1.90 24.13
N PHE A 80 -1.60 -1.83 24.16
CA PHE A 80 -2.31 -0.58 23.89
C PHE A 80 -2.20 0.36 25.09
N GLU A 81 -2.15 1.65 24.82
CA GLU A 81 -2.25 2.74 25.78
C GLU A 81 -3.60 3.45 25.61
N ASP A 82 -4.13 3.99 26.69
CA ASP A 82 -5.37 4.76 26.70
C ASP A 82 -6.51 4.14 25.86
N ASN A 83 -7.02 4.87 24.89
CA ASN A 83 -8.15 4.48 24.03
C ASN A 83 -7.72 3.78 22.72
N GLU A 84 -6.45 3.43 22.54
CA GLU A 84 -5.93 2.88 21.29
C GLU A 84 -6.56 1.54 20.90
N GLU A 85 -6.90 0.70 21.90
CA GLU A 85 -7.61 -0.55 21.63
C GLU A 85 -8.99 -0.29 21.00
N MET A 86 -9.73 0.69 21.52
CA MET A 86 -11.04 1.06 20.97
C MET A 86 -10.89 1.65 19.56
N GLU A 87 -9.85 2.46 19.33
CA GLU A 87 -9.55 3.02 18.01
C GLU A 87 -9.32 1.89 17.00
N VAL A 88 -8.48 0.92 17.32
CA VAL A 88 -8.18 -0.23 16.45
C VAL A 88 -9.41 -1.11 16.21
N LEU A 89 -10.21 -1.38 17.24
CA LEU A 89 -11.43 -2.18 17.09
C LEU A 89 -12.51 -1.45 16.28
N SER A 90 -12.55 -0.11 16.33
CA SER A 90 -13.48 0.69 15.50
C SER A 90 -13.20 0.57 13.99
N LEU A 91 -11.99 0.15 13.60
CA LEU A 91 -11.64 -0.20 12.22
C LEU A 91 -12.25 -1.54 11.76
N GLY A 92 -12.96 -2.26 12.63
CA GLY A 92 -13.57 -3.56 12.34
C GLY A 92 -12.64 -4.76 12.52
N LEU A 93 -11.43 -4.57 13.05
CA LEU A 93 -10.53 -5.69 13.34
C LEU A 93 -11.11 -6.60 14.43
N GLN A 94 -10.81 -7.88 14.31
CA GLN A 94 -11.24 -8.91 15.27
C GLN A 94 -10.01 -9.63 15.83
N TYR A 95 -10.07 -9.95 17.11
CA TYR A 95 -9.06 -10.78 17.75
C TYR A 95 -9.24 -12.25 17.41
N ASN A 96 -8.14 -12.96 17.35
CA ASN A 96 -8.08 -14.43 17.23
C ASN A 96 -8.72 -14.95 15.92
N VAL A 97 -8.82 -14.10 14.91
CA VAL A 97 -9.35 -14.44 13.58
C VAL A 97 -8.27 -14.20 12.54
N PRO A 98 -7.89 -15.20 11.73
CA PRO A 98 -6.93 -15.01 10.65
C PRO A 98 -7.54 -14.20 9.50
N VAL A 99 -6.76 -13.27 8.96
CA VAL A 99 -7.13 -12.47 7.79
C VAL A 99 -6.12 -12.73 6.69
N THR A 100 -6.52 -13.43 5.63
CA THR A 100 -5.65 -13.67 4.48
C THR A 100 -5.57 -12.45 3.58
N LEU A 101 -4.36 -12.04 3.24
CA LEU A 101 -4.04 -10.88 2.43
C LEU A 101 -3.51 -11.31 1.08
N ASP A 102 -3.70 -10.49 0.04
CA ASP A 102 -3.13 -10.76 -1.27
C ASP A 102 -1.61 -10.60 -1.27
N ASN A 103 -1.12 -9.67 -0.44
CA ASN A 103 0.30 -9.36 -0.30
C ASN A 103 0.62 -8.81 1.09
N ILE A 104 1.68 -9.31 1.70
CA ILE A 104 2.13 -8.90 3.05
C ILE A 104 3.37 -7.99 3.03
N LEU A 105 3.91 -7.64 1.86
CA LEU A 105 5.17 -6.87 1.77
C LEU A 105 5.08 -5.53 2.50
N PHE A 106 3.94 -4.86 2.43
CA PHE A 106 3.74 -3.60 3.13
C PHE A 106 3.71 -3.78 4.66
N LEU A 107 3.02 -4.82 5.15
CA LEU A 107 2.99 -5.13 6.58
C LEU A 107 4.39 -5.51 7.10
N SER A 108 5.10 -6.36 6.35
CA SER A 108 6.49 -6.72 6.64
C SER A 108 7.42 -5.51 6.67
N PHE A 109 7.24 -4.56 5.73
CA PHE A 109 7.98 -3.29 5.73
C PHE A 109 7.70 -2.47 6.99
N CYS A 110 6.43 -2.35 7.40
CA CYS A 110 6.06 -1.65 8.62
C CYS A 110 6.70 -2.32 9.85
N ILE A 111 6.64 -3.65 9.97
CA ILE A 111 7.24 -4.40 11.09
C ILE A 111 8.77 -4.23 11.11
N LYS A 112 9.43 -4.29 9.96
CA LYS A 112 10.87 -3.98 9.84
C LYS A 112 11.18 -2.58 10.35
N SER A 113 10.35 -1.61 10.01
CA SER A 113 10.51 -0.22 10.43
C SER A 113 10.27 -0.07 11.94
N ILE A 114 9.27 -0.75 12.50
CA ILE A 114 9.04 -0.82 13.96
C ILE A 114 10.27 -1.41 14.66
N ALA A 115 10.84 -2.50 14.16
CA ALA A 115 12.04 -3.10 14.72
C ALA A 115 13.21 -2.11 14.72
N SER A 116 13.42 -1.39 13.61
CA SER A 116 14.47 -0.37 13.51
C SER A 116 14.26 0.77 14.51
N GLU A 117 13.04 1.29 14.63
CA GLU A 117 12.72 2.37 15.58
C GLU A 117 12.82 1.91 17.03
N THR A 118 12.39 0.69 17.37
CA THR A 118 12.44 0.15 18.75
C THR A 118 13.86 0.19 19.31
N TYR A 119 14.84 -0.13 18.49
CA TYR A 119 16.25 -0.14 18.88
C TYR A 119 17.00 1.17 18.58
N SER A 120 16.30 2.20 18.06
CA SER A 120 16.90 3.50 17.78
C SER A 120 16.92 4.42 18.99
N ASN A 121 17.74 5.47 18.91
CA ASN A 121 17.73 6.59 19.86
C ASN A 121 16.95 7.81 19.33
N ASN A 122 16.08 7.63 18.34
CA ASN A 122 15.32 8.71 17.74
C ASN A 122 14.33 9.31 18.74
N LYS A 123 14.29 10.65 18.82
CA LYS A 123 13.39 11.37 19.75
C LYS A 123 11.90 11.07 19.51
N ASN A 124 11.53 10.84 18.25
CA ASN A 124 10.14 10.64 17.83
C ASN A 124 9.79 9.15 17.63
N LYS A 125 10.63 8.22 18.09
CA LYS A 125 10.45 6.78 17.84
C LYS A 125 9.06 6.26 18.24
N GLN A 126 8.52 6.69 19.38
CA GLN A 126 7.19 6.25 19.84
C GLN A 126 6.08 6.66 18.86
N SER A 127 6.14 7.90 18.36
CA SER A 127 5.20 8.37 17.36
C SER A 127 5.35 7.62 16.03
N SER A 128 6.58 7.37 15.59
CA SER A 128 6.86 6.57 14.38
C SER A 128 6.32 5.15 14.51
N ILE A 129 6.58 4.49 15.63
CA ILE A 129 6.09 3.13 15.93
C ILE A 129 4.55 3.10 15.89
N LYS A 130 3.89 4.02 16.61
CA LYS A 130 2.42 4.13 16.59
C LYS A 130 1.89 4.28 15.17
N ASN A 131 2.49 5.14 14.36
CA ASN A 131 2.08 5.36 12.98
C ASN A 131 2.22 4.09 12.13
N TYR A 132 3.33 3.35 12.26
CA TYR A 132 3.50 2.07 11.54
C TYR A 132 2.49 1.02 12.00
N MET A 133 2.21 0.90 13.29
CA MET A 133 1.17 0.00 13.81
C MET A 133 -0.21 0.37 13.25
N MET A 134 -0.59 1.65 13.27
CA MET A 134 -1.86 2.11 12.71
C MET A 134 -1.95 1.86 11.20
N LEU A 135 -0.86 2.02 10.45
CA LEU A 135 -0.83 1.68 9.02
C LEU A 135 -1.08 0.18 8.78
N ILE A 136 -0.52 -0.71 9.61
CA ILE A 136 -0.82 -2.15 9.54
C ILE A 136 -2.32 -2.39 9.76
N PHE A 137 -2.89 -1.85 10.86
CA PHE A 137 -4.29 -2.05 11.19
C PHE A 137 -5.24 -1.51 10.12
N ASN A 138 -4.96 -0.32 9.58
CA ASN A 138 -5.73 0.25 8.47
C ASN A 138 -5.73 -0.66 7.24
N LYS A 139 -4.56 -1.20 6.85
CA LYS A 139 -4.46 -2.09 5.68
C LYS A 139 -5.18 -3.42 5.87
N VAL A 140 -5.15 -3.98 7.07
CA VAL A 140 -5.91 -5.19 7.39
C VAL A 140 -7.41 -4.89 7.40
N SER A 141 -7.85 -3.77 7.98
CA SER A 141 -9.24 -3.31 7.97
C SER A 141 -9.78 -3.12 6.55
N GLU A 142 -9.01 -2.46 5.67
CA GLU A 142 -9.36 -2.34 4.25
C GLU A 142 -9.66 -3.72 3.63
N LYS A 143 -8.83 -4.73 3.91
CA LYS A 143 -9.04 -6.10 3.41
C LYS A 143 -10.27 -6.76 4.00
N MET A 144 -10.52 -6.60 5.29
CA MET A 144 -11.71 -7.16 5.95
C MET A 144 -13.01 -6.56 5.40
N ALA A 145 -13.03 -5.26 5.17
CA ALA A 145 -14.17 -4.58 4.53
C ALA A 145 -14.43 -5.13 3.11
N GLN A 146 -13.39 -5.62 2.44
CA GLN A 146 -13.43 -6.20 1.11
C GLN A 146 -13.98 -7.62 1.07
N THR A 147 -13.85 -8.40 2.15
CA THR A 147 -14.40 -9.77 2.25
C THR A 147 -15.90 -9.82 2.47
N ASN A 148 -16.56 -8.69 2.74
CA ASN A 148 -18.01 -8.59 2.68
C ASN A 148 -18.48 -8.67 1.21
N PRO A 149 -19.42 -9.59 0.82
CA PRO A 149 -19.69 -9.94 -0.57
C PRO A 149 -20.46 -8.89 -1.40
N MET A 150 -20.29 -7.60 -1.13
CA MET A 150 -20.68 -6.52 -2.02
C MET A 150 -19.47 -6.02 -2.82
N SER A 151 -19.22 -6.72 -3.93
CA SER A 151 -18.37 -6.31 -5.07
C SER A 151 -16.93 -5.89 -4.75
N PHE A 152 -15.99 -6.88 -4.67
CA PHE A 152 -14.57 -6.59 -4.94
C PHE A 152 -14.36 -6.49 -6.45
N ASP A 153 -14.21 -5.31 -6.91
CA ASP A 153 -13.80 -5.04 -8.28
C ASP A 153 -12.26 -4.94 -8.30
N ASN A 154 -11.59 -6.09 -8.56
CA ASN A 154 -10.15 -6.19 -8.81
C ASN A 154 -9.68 -5.16 -9.86
N SER A 155 -10.64 -4.56 -10.57
CA SER A 155 -10.42 -3.51 -11.56
C SER A 155 -9.88 -2.22 -10.95
N TYR A 156 -10.24 -1.86 -9.70
CA TYR A 156 -9.74 -0.64 -9.07
C TYR A 156 -8.24 -0.68 -8.84
N GLU A 157 -7.70 -1.76 -8.30
CA GLU A 157 -6.24 -1.90 -8.06
C GLU A 157 -5.45 -1.92 -9.37
N MET A 158 -5.97 -2.63 -10.38
CA MET A 158 -5.37 -2.66 -11.71
C MET A 158 -5.34 -1.26 -12.34
N LEU A 159 -6.46 -0.54 -12.28
CA LEU A 159 -6.56 0.81 -12.83
C LEU A 159 -5.77 1.83 -12.03
N SER A 160 -5.67 1.70 -10.70
CA SER A 160 -4.81 2.51 -9.83
C SER A 160 -3.33 2.31 -10.16
N THR A 161 -2.92 1.07 -10.43
CA THR A 161 -1.56 0.77 -10.89
C THR A 161 -1.24 1.46 -12.22
N ILE A 162 -2.17 1.45 -13.17
CA ILE A 162 -2.04 2.16 -14.44
C ILE A 162 -1.95 3.67 -14.20
N ARG A 163 -2.83 4.22 -13.35
CA ARG A 163 -2.81 5.64 -13.01
C ARG A 163 -1.48 6.06 -12.41
N ASN A 164 -0.97 5.29 -11.47
CA ASN A 164 0.36 5.54 -10.89
C ASN A 164 1.47 5.51 -11.96
N LYS A 165 1.40 4.58 -12.93
CA LYS A 165 2.36 4.53 -14.04
C LYS A 165 2.32 5.77 -14.93
N ILE A 166 1.15 6.30 -15.28
CA ILE A 166 1.07 7.51 -16.11
C ILE A 166 1.58 8.76 -15.39
N TYR A 167 1.45 8.84 -14.07
CA TYR A 167 2.00 9.96 -13.28
C TYR A 167 3.49 9.81 -12.98
N SER A 168 4.00 8.60 -12.82
CA SER A 168 5.44 8.37 -12.61
C SER A 168 6.25 8.39 -13.93
N HIS A 169 5.63 8.06 -15.08
CA HIS A 169 6.27 8.03 -16.39
C HIS A 169 5.41 8.73 -17.46
N PRO A 170 5.13 10.05 -17.31
CA PRO A 170 4.21 10.78 -18.20
C PRO A 170 4.68 10.87 -19.64
N PHE A 171 5.99 10.74 -19.88
CA PHE A 171 6.61 10.79 -21.18
C PHE A 171 6.39 9.54 -22.04
N GLU A 172 5.98 8.42 -21.43
CA GLU A 172 5.72 7.19 -22.17
C GLU A 172 4.53 7.34 -23.12
N GLN A 173 4.67 6.78 -24.33
CA GLN A 173 3.58 6.75 -25.29
C GLN A 173 2.56 5.67 -24.86
N ARG A 174 1.37 6.10 -24.54
CA ARG A 174 0.27 5.23 -24.14
C ARG A 174 -1.00 5.61 -24.85
N ASN A 175 -1.80 4.62 -25.20
CA ASN A 175 -3.14 4.83 -25.73
C ASN A 175 -4.14 3.89 -25.04
N VAL A 176 -5.43 4.21 -25.18
CA VAL A 176 -6.52 3.49 -24.54
C VAL A 176 -6.54 2.01 -24.91
N ASP A 177 -6.32 1.70 -26.20
CA ASP A 177 -6.46 0.34 -26.72
C ASP A 177 -5.36 -0.58 -26.18
N GLN A 178 -4.11 -0.13 -26.24
CA GLN A 178 -2.96 -0.87 -25.72
C GLN A 178 -3.06 -1.05 -24.20
N THR A 179 -3.42 0.01 -23.48
CA THR A 179 -3.52 -0.03 -22.01
C THR A 179 -4.66 -0.95 -21.54
N ALA A 180 -5.81 -0.94 -22.23
CA ALA A 180 -6.91 -1.86 -21.94
C ALA A 180 -6.49 -3.32 -22.20
N HIS A 181 -5.76 -3.58 -23.28
CA HIS A 181 -5.27 -4.90 -23.63
C HIS A 181 -4.25 -5.43 -22.60
N GLU A 182 -3.34 -4.58 -22.09
CA GLU A 182 -2.37 -4.93 -21.04
C GLU A 182 -3.03 -5.54 -19.80
N ILE A 183 -4.22 -5.07 -19.45
CA ILE A 183 -4.98 -5.55 -18.29
C ILE A 183 -6.15 -6.49 -18.66
N ARG A 184 -6.15 -6.98 -19.90
CA ARG A 184 -7.16 -7.93 -20.43
C ARG A 184 -8.60 -7.40 -20.32
N MET A 185 -8.79 -6.10 -20.50
CA MET A 185 -10.11 -5.46 -20.55
C MET A 185 -10.47 -5.04 -21.97
N SER A 186 -11.78 -5.03 -22.28
CA SER A 186 -12.25 -4.34 -23.48
C SER A 186 -12.08 -2.82 -23.33
N LYS A 187 -11.81 -2.12 -24.44
CA LYS A 187 -11.69 -0.64 -24.46
C LYS A 187 -12.85 0.08 -23.76
N SER A 188 -14.07 -0.33 -24.05
CA SER A 188 -15.28 0.28 -23.48
C SER A 188 -15.35 0.10 -21.97
N ASN A 189 -15.07 -1.12 -21.48
CA ASN A 189 -15.07 -1.41 -20.04
C ASN A 189 -13.96 -0.65 -19.32
N PHE A 190 -12.74 -0.62 -19.88
CA PHE A 190 -11.62 0.15 -19.35
C PHE A 190 -11.98 1.64 -19.19
N GLN A 191 -12.50 2.28 -20.25
CA GLN A 191 -12.87 3.71 -20.21
C GLN A 191 -13.99 3.98 -19.21
N HIS A 192 -15.00 3.10 -19.15
CA HIS A 192 -16.10 3.22 -18.20
C HIS A 192 -15.61 3.14 -16.76
N LEU A 193 -14.86 2.09 -16.41
CA LEU A 193 -14.37 1.87 -15.06
C LEU A 193 -13.36 2.94 -14.64
N TYR A 194 -12.46 3.33 -15.56
CA TYR A 194 -11.49 4.39 -15.27
C TYR A 194 -12.18 5.70 -14.89
N LYS A 195 -13.19 6.11 -15.68
CA LYS A 195 -13.98 7.31 -15.39
C LYS A 195 -14.80 7.16 -14.11
N LYS A 196 -15.36 5.97 -13.85
CA LYS A 196 -16.12 5.67 -12.62
C LYS A 196 -15.25 5.84 -11.37
N TYR A 197 -14.03 5.31 -11.37
CA TYR A 197 -13.17 5.32 -10.18
C TYR A 197 -12.42 6.63 -9.97
N PHE A 198 -11.97 7.27 -11.05
CA PHE A 198 -11.11 8.45 -10.94
C PHE A 198 -11.80 9.76 -11.33
N ASN A 199 -13.07 9.71 -11.73
CA ASN A 199 -13.86 10.86 -12.18
C ASN A 199 -13.25 11.66 -13.34
N VAL A 200 -12.32 11.06 -14.07
CA VAL A 200 -11.61 11.63 -15.22
C VAL A 200 -11.40 10.55 -16.27
N SER A 201 -11.39 10.91 -17.57
CA SER A 201 -11.07 9.93 -18.61
C SER A 201 -9.56 9.62 -18.60
N PHE A 202 -9.18 8.38 -18.97
CA PHE A 202 -7.77 8.00 -19.09
C PHE A 202 -6.94 8.95 -19.95
N THR A 203 -7.49 9.38 -21.11
CA THR A 203 -6.81 10.32 -22.00
C THR A 203 -6.57 11.67 -21.34
N ASN A 204 -7.56 12.21 -20.64
CA ASN A 204 -7.41 13.47 -19.93
C ASN A 204 -6.43 13.35 -18.76
N ASP A 205 -6.45 12.24 -18.05
CA ASP A 205 -5.52 12.01 -16.94
C ASP A 205 -4.07 11.87 -17.44
N LEU A 206 -3.85 11.23 -18.59
CA LEU A 206 -2.54 11.20 -19.27
C LEU A 206 -2.08 12.59 -19.72
N ILE A 207 -3.00 13.42 -20.24
CA ILE A 207 -2.67 14.82 -20.58
C ILE A 207 -2.32 15.60 -19.31
N ASN A 208 -3.12 15.48 -18.26
CA ASN A 208 -2.86 16.13 -16.99
C ASN A 208 -1.47 15.77 -16.42
N SER A 209 -1.11 14.49 -16.42
CA SER A 209 0.18 14.03 -15.93
C SER A 209 1.36 14.64 -16.70
N ARG A 210 1.23 14.75 -18.03
CA ARG A 210 2.23 15.39 -18.90
C ARG A 210 2.35 16.90 -18.65
N ILE A 211 1.23 17.58 -18.42
CA ILE A 211 1.24 19.03 -18.14
C ILE A 211 1.81 19.30 -16.74
N GLU A 212 1.49 18.49 -15.73
CA GLU A 212 2.11 18.62 -14.40
C GLU A 212 3.63 18.41 -14.47
N TYR A 213 4.09 17.42 -15.22
CA TYR A 213 5.52 17.20 -15.46
C TYR A 213 6.17 18.38 -16.20
N ALA A 214 5.48 18.95 -17.22
CA ALA A 214 5.95 20.14 -17.92
C ALA A 214 6.06 21.35 -16.98
N LYS A 215 5.11 21.60 -16.09
CA LYS A 215 5.19 22.67 -15.11
C LYS A 215 6.44 22.53 -14.23
N MET A 216 6.72 21.32 -13.75
CA MET A 216 7.92 21.04 -12.97
C MET A 216 9.20 21.33 -13.75
N LEU A 217 9.29 20.92 -15.00
CA LEU A 217 10.47 21.19 -15.85
C LEU A 217 10.61 22.68 -16.17
N LEU A 218 9.52 23.39 -16.46
CA LEU A 218 9.52 24.84 -16.74
C LEU A 218 10.03 25.66 -15.55
N SER A 219 9.66 25.25 -14.33
CA SER A 219 10.03 25.97 -13.10
C SER A 219 11.44 25.63 -12.59
N ASN A 220 11.96 24.42 -12.87
CA ASN A 220 13.18 23.93 -12.24
C ASN A 220 14.34 23.68 -13.20
N THR A 221 14.18 23.97 -14.49
CA THR A 221 15.25 23.72 -15.49
C THR A 221 15.41 24.87 -16.46
N ASN A 222 16.61 24.93 -17.08
CA ASN A 222 16.91 25.86 -18.16
C ASN A 222 16.65 25.28 -19.57
N LEU A 223 15.94 24.16 -19.66
CA LEU A 223 15.62 23.51 -20.93
C LEU A 223 14.81 24.45 -21.84
N SER A 224 14.97 24.29 -23.14
CA SER A 224 14.10 24.96 -24.11
C SER A 224 12.67 24.41 -24.01
N ILE A 225 11.67 25.23 -24.35
CA ILE A 225 10.26 24.79 -24.28
C ILE A 225 10.02 23.65 -25.29
N ILE A 226 10.73 23.63 -26.39
CA ILE A 226 10.67 22.55 -27.39
C ILE A 226 11.20 21.25 -26.79
N ASP A 227 12.31 21.28 -26.05
CA ASP A 227 12.88 20.11 -25.41
C ASP A 227 11.98 19.61 -24.28
N ILE A 228 11.40 20.53 -23.50
CA ILE A 228 10.40 20.20 -22.47
C ILE A 228 9.19 19.48 -23.10
N SER A 229 8.67 19.99 -24.23
CA SER A 229 7.56 19.34 -24.91
C SER A 229 7.87 17.89 -25.31
N LYS A 230 9.08 17.64 -25.84
CA LYS A 230 9.56 16.29 -26.17
C LYS A 230 9.70 15.39 -24.95
N GLN A 231 10.31 15.92 -23.86
CA GLN A 231 10.45 15.19 -22.61
C GLN A 231 9.12 14.86 -21.94
N CYS A 232 8.07 15.63 -22.22
CA CYS A 232 6.71 15.33 -21.78
C CYS A 232 5.95 14.35 -22.70
N GLY A 233 6.63 13.79 -23.72
CA GLY A 233 6.05 12.80 -24.63
C GLY A 233 5.20 13.38 -25.75
N TYR A 234 5.43 14.64 -26.15
CA TYR A 234 4.76 15.25 -27.30
C TYR A 234 5.63 15.19 -28.55
N ASN A 235 5.07 14.67 -29.62
CA ASN A 235 5.74 14.64 -30.94
C ASN A 235 5.69 16.00 -31.65
N HIS A 236 4.68 16.84 -31.35
CA HIS A 236 4.47 18.12 -32.00
C HIS A 236 4.28 19.22 -30.95
N TYR A 237 5.11 20.24 -31.00
CA TYR A 237 5.08 21.39 -30.08
C TYR A 237 3.72 22.10 -30.08
N ALA A 238 3.09 22.33 -31.22
CA ALA A 238 1.80 23.00 -31.30
C ALA A 238 0.68 22.23 -30.53
N HIS A 239 0.77 20.90 -30.47
CA HIS A 239 -0.17 20.09 -29.68
C HIS A 239 0.07 20.27 -28.19
N PHE A 240 1.34 20.25 -27.77
CA PHE A 240 1.74 20.55 -26.39
C PHE A 240 1.25 21.93 -25.95
N GLU A 241 1.60 22.97 -26.71
CA GLU A 241 1.25 24.37 -26.38
C GLU A 241 -0.25 24.57 -26.21
N ARG A 242 -1.06 24.03 -27.14
CA ARG A 242 -2.52 24.08 -27.05
C ARG A 242 -3.07 23.40 -25.81
N GLN A 243 -2.58 22.20 -25.47
CA GLN A 243 -3.03 21.48 -24.28
C GLN A 243 -2.54 22.15 -22.99
N PHE A 244 -1.31 22.62 -22.96
CA PHE A 244 -0.76 23.35 -21.84
C PHE A 244 -1.57 24.63 -21.55
N LYS A 245 -1.83 25.42 -22.57
CA LYS A 245 -2.62 26.66 -22.42
C LYS A 245 -4.07 26.38 -22.00
N SER A 246 -4.67 25.30 -22.52
CA SER A 246 -6.04 24.91 -22.15
C SER A 246 -6.17 24.53 -20.67
N LEU A 247 -5.12 23.97 -20.05
CA LEU A 247 -5.15 23.51 -18.66
C LEU A 247 -4.58 24.50 -17.66
N THR A 248 -3.74 25.45 -18.12
CA THR A 248 -3.04 26.40 -17.24
C THR A 248 -3.45 27.85 -17.43
N GLU A 249 -4.23 28.12 -18.52
CA GLU A 249 -4.60 29.47 -18.99
C GLU A 249 -3.42 30.26 -19.58
N TYR A 250 -2.19 29.83 -19.39
CA TYR A 250 -0.95 30.45 -19.87
C TYR A 250 -0.29 29.62 -20.96
N SER A 251 0.42 30.28 -21.88
CA SER A 251 1.37 29.56 -22.75
C SER A 251 2.56 29.02 -21.91
N PRO A 252 3.27 27.98 -22.37
CA PRO A 252 4.46 27.49 -21.65
C PRO A 252 5.51 28.57 -21.38
N LEU A 253 5.68 29.52 -22.32
CA LEU A 253 6.62 30.63 -22.18
C LEU A 253 6.19 31.62 -21.12
N GLU A 254 4.90 32.00 -21.09
CA GLU A 254 4.33 32.89 -20.06
C GLU A 254 4.44 32.23 -18.69
N TYR A 255 4.09 30.95 -18.58
CA TYR A 255 4.18 30.20 -17.34
C TYR A 255 5.61 30.18 -16.79
N LYS A 256 6.61 29.91 -17.63
CA LYS A 256 8.04 29.93 -17.27
C LYS A 256 8.46 31.30 -16.72
N LYS A 257 8.05 32.40 -17.38
CA LYS A 257 8.38 33.77 -16.93
C LYS A 257 7.78 34.07 -15.55
N ILE A 258 6.51 33.69 -15.31
CA ILE A 258 5.82 33.95 -14.04
C ILE A 258 6.49 33.16 -12.91
N THR A 259 6.78 31.87 -13.11
CA THR A 259 7.34 31.01 -12.07
C THR A 259 8.80 31.33 -11.72
N VAL A 260 9.60 31.76 -12.71
CA VAL A 260 11.00 32.18 -12.46
C VAL A 260 11.07 33.57 -11.81
N ALA A 261 10.12 34.47 -12.09
CA ALA A 261 10.07 35.78 -11.43
C ALA A 261 9.58 35.73 -9.97
N SER A 262 9.00 34.59 -9.54
CA SER A 262 8.47 34.37 -8.19
C SER A 262 9.44 33.65 -7.25
N GLN A 263 10.63 33.29 -7.75
CA GLN A 263 11.75 32.69 -7.00
C GLN A 263 12.83 33.75 -6.71
#